data_beb2da5c73d97a9f763dc0f9ed6fea30
#
_entry.id   beb2da5c73d97a9f763dc0f9ed6fea30
#
_cell.length_a   1.000
_cell.length_b   1.000
_cell.length_c   1.000
_cell.angle_alpha   90.00
_cell.angle_beta   90.00
_cell.angle_gamma   90.00
#
_symmetry.space_group_name_H-M   'P 1'
#
loop_
_entity.id
_entity.type
_entity.pdbx_description
1 polymer ?
#
loop_
_entity_poly.entity_id
_entity_poly.type
_entity_poly.pdbx_seq_one_letter_code
_entity_poly.pdbx_strand_id
1 'polypeptide(L)'
;MNIAITQRELDIRGWTYDCIQQDWYDFLAHHTLWAVPNKSNFTLAEADCLILGGGNSSDRRDRTESIAVQLFADKPIIGVCHGAFFLNTFYGGVNTSIEGHQGTDHSIKMEFKTHQVNSYHSVGIETLADCLEPIAFDDNGNVEAFKHKELPQWGIVWHPERMETPVLPQAVGELLDA
;
A
#
# COMPACT_ATOMS: atom_id res chain seq x y z
N MET A 1 -15.93 -6.68 6.37
CA MET A 1 -15.44 -5.59 7.25
C MET A 1 -15.61 -4.22 6.60
N ASN A 2 -15.41 -3.14 7.35
CA ASN A 2 -15.35 -1.76 6.85
C ASN A 2 -13.90 -1.39 6.57
N ILE A 3 -13.57 -1.12 5.30
CA ILE A 3 -12.21 -0.78 4.89
C ILE A 3 -12.16 0.69 4.48
N ALA A 4 -11.31 1.46 5.15
CA ALA A 4 -10.98 2.82 4.72
C ALA A 4 -9.84 2.77 3.71
N ILE A 5 -9.94 3.51 2.61
CA ILE A 5 -8.87 3.62 1.61
C ILE A 5 -8.54 5.08 1.32
N THR A 6 -7.24 5.44 1.37
CA THR A 6 -6.79 6.77 1.00
C THR A 6 -6.89 6.98 -0.50
N GLN A 7 -7.31 8.18 -0.89
CA GLN A 7 -7.50 8.53 -2.29
C GLN A 7 -6.21 9.09 -2.90
N ARG A 8 -5.98 8.78 -4.16
CA ARG A 8 -4.94 9.43 -4.97
C ARG A 8 -5.45 10.75 -5.53
N GLU A 9 -4.55 11.70 -5.78
CA GLU A 9 -4.88 12.93 -6.49
C GLU A 9 -4.62 12.77 -7.98
N LEU A 10 -5.55 13.28 -8.79
CA LEU A 10 -5.39 13.43 -10.25
C LEU A 10 -5.76 14.85 -10.66
N ASP A 11 -4.89 15.45 -11.46
CA ASP A 11 -5.16 16.75 -12.10
C ASP A 11 -5.77 16.54 -13.48
N ILE A 12 -7.01 16.96 -13.64
CA ILE A 12 -7.74 16.87 -14.89
C ILE A 12 -8.21 18.27 -15.29
N ARG A 13 -7.65 18.80 -16.39
CA ARG A 13 -8.00 20.12 -16.95
C ARG A 13 -7.89 21.26 -15.92
N GLY A 14 -6.87 21.22 -15.04
CA GLY A 14 -6.62 22.23 -14.02
C GLY A 14 -7.44 22.09 -12.74
N TRP A 15 -8.17 20.99 -12.57
CA TRP A 15 -8.89 20.63 -11.35
C TRP A 15 -8.25 19.40 -10.72
N THR A 16 -8.01 19.45 -9.42
CA THR A 16 -7.52 18.30 -8.65
C THR A 16 -8.71 17.49 -8.14
N TYR A 17 -8.67 16.19 -8.39
CA TYR A 17 -9.67 15.22 -7.95
C TYR A 17 -9.05 14.22 -7.00
N ASP A 18 -9.75 13.93 -5.90
CA ASP A 18 -9.49 12.76 -5.08
C ASP A 18 -10.24 11.57 -5.68
N CYS A 19 -9.55 10.47 -5.97
CA CYS A 19 -10.17 9.31 -6.62
C CYS A 19 -9.60 7.97 -6.13
N ILE A 20 -10.40 6.94 -6.32
CA ILE A 20 -10.04 5.53 -6.11
C ILE A 20 -10.14 4.84 -7.47
N GLN A 21 -9.14 4.01 -7.81
CA GLN A 21 -9.15 3.22 -9.03
C GLN A 21 -10.21 2.14 -8.97
N GLN A 22 -10.85 1.83 -10.11
CA GLN A 22 -11.96 0.88 -10.19
C GLN A 22 -11.60 -0.52 -9.67
N ASP A 23 -10.38 -0.99 -9.93
CA ASP A 23 -9.91 -2.32 -9.49
C ASP A 23 -10.03 -2.55 -7.98
N TRP A 24 -9.96 -1.51 -7.16
CA TRP A 24 -10.17 -1.61 -5.71
C TRP A 24 -11.57 -2.05 -5.34
N TYR A 25 -12.59 -1.59 -6.09
CA TYR A 25 -13.98 -1.96 -5.83
C TYR A 25 -14.25 -3.43 -6.20
N ASP A 26 -13.59 -3.92 -7.25
CA ASP A 26 -13.69 -5.33 -7.64
C ASP A 26 -12.91 -6.22 -6.67
N PHE A 27 -11.68 -5.84 -6.30
CA PHE A 27 -10.83 -6.56 -5.36
C PHE A 27 -11.45 -6.67 -3.96
N LEU A 28 -12.15 -5.63 -3.49
CA LEU A 28 -12.75 -5.55 -2.16
C LEU A 28 -14.29 -5.69 -2.20
N ALA A 29 -14.84 -6.36 -3.22
CA ALA A 29 -16.28 -6.44 -3.47
C ALA A 29 -17.11 -7.02 -2.31
N HIS A 30 -16.50 -7.81 -1.41
CA HIS A 30 -17.15 -8.38 -0.24
C HIS A 30 -17.08 -7.50 1.01
N HIS A 31 -16.50 -6.31 0.92
CA HIS A 31 -16.32 -5.36 2.01
C HIS A 31 -17.05 -4.04 1.76
N THR A 32 -17.26 -3.27 2.84
CA THR A 32 -17.72 -1.88 2.72
C THR A 32 -16.51 -0.97 2.57
N LEU A 33 -16.39 -0.29 1.42
CA LEU A 33 -15.25 0.59 1.12
C LEU A 33 -15.58 2.04 1.44
N TRP A 34 -14.78 2.68 2.29
CA TRP A 34 -14.89 4.08 2.66
C TRP A 34 -13.72 4.88 2.10
N ALA A 35 -14.02 5.83 1.23
CA ALA A 35 -13.01 6.73 0.66
C ALA A 35 -12.54 7.76 1.71
N VAL A 36 -11.23 7.87 1.91
CA VAL A 36 -10.59 8.88 2.76
C VAL A 36 -10.09 10.00 1.85
N PRO A 37 -10.75 11.18 1.85
CA PRO A 37 -10.34 12.30 1.01
C PRO A 37 -9.06 12.95 1.53
N ASN A 38 -8.29 13.60 0.65
CA ASN A 38 -7.07 14.32 1.02
C ASN A 38 -7.36 15.62 1.75
N LYS A 39 -7.90 15.49 2.96
CA LYS A 39 -8.28 16.57 3.89
C LYS A 39 -7.89 16.19 5.31
N SER A 40 -7.79 17.17 6.19
CA SER A 40 -7.42 16.95 7.59
C SER A 40 -8.61 16.61 8.51
N ASN A 41 -9.86 16.72 8.03
CA ASN A 41 -11.07 16.54 8.83
C ASN A 41 -11.87 15.31 8.39
N PHE A 42 -11.33 14.13 8.61
CA PHE A 42 -12.00 12.85 8.39
C PHE A 42 -12.01 12.03 9.70
N THR A 43 -12.83 11.00 9.72
CA THR A 43 -12.87 10.01 10.81
C THR A 43 -12.69 8.60 10.27
N LEU A 44 -12.00 7.76 11.04
CA LEU A 44 -11.78 6.34 10.75
C LEU A 44 -12.39 5.45 11.86
N ALA A 45 -13.24 6.02 12.72
CA ALA A 45 -13.70 5.35 13.95
C ALA A 45 -14.39 4.01 13.70
N GLU A 46 -15.12 3.87 12.59
CA GLU A 46 -15.86 2.66 12.23
C GLU A 46 -15.14 1.75 11.23
N ALA A 47 -13.93 2.12 10.80
CA ALA A 47 -13.15 1.28 9.92
C ALA A 47 -12.42 0.19 10.72
N ASP A 48 -12.39 -1.01 10.15
CA ASP A 48 -11.70 -2.19 10.69
C ASP A 48 -10.27 -2.29 10.15
N CYS A 49 -10.05 -1.85 8.91
CA CYS A 49 -8.78 -1.85 8.22
C CYS A 49 -8.57 -0.54 7.45
N LEU A 50 -7.32 -0.07 7.36
CA LEU A 50 -6.91 1.07 6.55
C LEU A 50 -6.04 0.59 5.39
N ILE A 51 -6.38 0.99 4.16
CA ILE A 51 -5.53 0.81 2.98
C ILE A 51 -4.97 2.16 2.57
N LEU A 52 -3.64 2.25 2.49
CA LEU A 52 -2.94 3.33 1.82
C LEU A 52 -2.74 2.91 0.37
N GLY A 53 -3.51 3.49 -0.54
CA GLY A 53 -3.56 3.06 -1.94
C GLY A 53 -2.35 3.47 -2.78
N GLY A 54 -2.24 2.92 -3.97
CA GLY A 54 -1.24 3.31 -4.96
C GLY A 54 -1.46 4.71 -5.54
N GLY A 55 -0.46 5.27 -6.22
CA GLY A 55 -0.52 6.58 -6.90
C GLY A 55 0.71 7.44 -6.65
N ASN A 56 0.60 8.74 -6.93
CA ASN A 56 1.67 9.69 -6.72
C ASN A 56 1.60 10.32 -5.32
N SER A 57 2.76 10.69 -4.77
CA SER A 57 2.87 11.52 -3.57
C SER A 57 2.44 12.96 -3.87
N SER A 58 1.86 13.60 -2.88
CA SER A 58 1.66 15.05 -2.80
C SER A 58 1.67 15.49 -1.34
N ASP A 59 2.01 16.74 -1.06
CA ASP A 59 2.03 17.26 0.31
C ASP A 59 0.69 17.09 1.03
N ARG A 60 -0.41 17.17 0.29
CA ARG A 60 -1.76 17.03 0.84
C ARG A 60 -2.05 15.57 1.19
N ARG A 61 -1.74 14.66 0.27
CA ARG A 61 -1.92 13.22 0.44
C ARG A 61 -1.05 12.70 1.58
N ASP A 62 0.24 13.03 1.58
CA ASP A 62 1.20 12.56 2.59
C ASP A 62 0.81 13.05 4.01
N ARG A 63 0.27 14.28 4.11
CA ARG A 63 -0.29 14.78 5.37
C ARG A 63 -1.53 13.99 5.81
N THR A 64 -2.44 13.69 4.88
CA THR A 64 -3.62 12.87 5.15
C THR A 64 -3.25 11.46 5.60
N GLU A 65 -2.32 10.82 4.90
CA GLU A 65 -1.84 9.47 5.22
C GLU A 65 -1.10 9.45 6.56
N SER A 66 -0.31 10.49 6.90
CA SER A 66 0.32 10.62 8.22
C SER A 66 -0.71 10.67 9.35
N ILE A 67 -1.78 11.44 9.19
CA ILE A 67 -2.87 11.51 10.17
C ILE A 67 -3.59 10.16 10.26
N ALA A 68 -3.88 9.53 9.11
CA ALA A 68 -4.58 8.26 9.06
C ALA A 68 -3.81 7.13 9.75
N VAL A 69 -2.50 7.02 9.52
CA VAL A 69 -1.62 6.03 10.19
C VAL A 69 -1.60 6.25 11.70
N GLN A 70 -1.50 7.50 12.17
CA GLN A 70 -1.52 7.81 13.60
C GLN A 70 -2.86 7.44 14.26
N LEU A 71 -3.99 7.72 13.59
CA LEU A 71 -5.32 7.37 14.08
C LEU A 71 -5.58 5.86 14.10
N PHE A 72 -4.81 5.11 13.31
CA PHE A 72 -4.99 3.68 13.07
C PHE A 72 -3.85 2.83 13.66
N ALA A 73 -3.03 3.39 14.55
CA ALA A 73 -1.76 2.78 15.00
C ALA A 73 -1.91 1.32 15.48
N ASP A 74 -3.00 0.99 16.19
CA ASP A 74 -3.22 -0.34 16.78
C ASP A 74 -4.13 -1.25 15.91
N LYS A 75 -4.52 -0.78 14.72
CA LYS A 75 -5.39 -1.50 13.80
C LYS A 75 -4.66 -1.91 12.52
N PRO A 76 -5.22 -2.83 11.73
CA PRO A 76 -4.61 -3.26 10.48
C PRO A 76 -4.43 -2.12 9.47
N ILE A 77 -3.20 -1.99 8.94
CA ILE A 77 -2.86 -1.07 7.85
C ILE A 77 -2.18 -1.85 6.73
N ILE A 78 -2.64 -1.67 5.50
CA ILE A 78 -2.04 -2.24 4.30
C ILE A 78 -1.63 -1.09 3.37
N GLY A 79 -0.33 -0.87 3.19
CA GLY A 79 0.21 0.04 2.19
C GLY A 79 0.45 -0.68 0.87
N VAL A 80 -0.08 -0.14 -0.26
CA VAL A 80 0.10 -0.72 -1.59
C VAL A 80 0.82 0.29 -2.49
N CYS A 81 1.91 -0.12 -3.11
CA CYS A 81 2.76 0.68 -3.98
C CYS A 81 3.19 1.99 -3.29
N HIS A 82 2.62 3.15 -3.66
CA HIS A 82 2.86 4.41 -2.95
C HIS A 82 2.66 4.25 -1.43
N GLY A 83 1.59 3.60 -0.99
CA GLY A 83 1.30 3.40 0.43
C GLY A 83 2.37 2.59 1.16
N ALA A 84 3.03 1.63 0.49
CA ALA A 84 4.16 0.90 1.05
C ALA A 84 5.38 1.82 1.20
N PHE A 85 5.73 2.58 0.17
CA PHE A 85 6.83 3.55 0.23
C PHE A 85 6.58 4.64 1.27
N PHE A 86 5.33 5.09 1.38
CA PHE A 86 4.92 6.04 2.41
C PHE A 86 5.13 5.48 3.82
N LEU A 87 4.67 4.26 4.11
CA LEU A 87 4.88 3.60 5.41
C LEU A 87 6.36 3.47 5.75
N ASN A 88 7.19 3.08 4.78
CA ASN A 88 8.64 3.01 5.01
C ASN A 88 9.21 4.36 5.46
N THR A 89 8.92 5.44 4.74
CA THR A 89 9.37 6.80 5.13
C THR A 89 8.74 7.30 6.42
N PHE A 90 7.47 7.01 6.67
CA PHE A 90 6.77 7.36 7.89
C PHE A 90 7.48 6.79 9.14
N TYR A 91 8.03 5.58 9.03
CA TYR A 91 8.80 4.92 10.08
C TYR A 91 10.32 5.20 10.04
N GLY A 92 10.78 6.09 9.17
CA GLY A 92 12.17 6.56 9.12
C GLY A 92 13.08 5.80 8.15
N GLY A 93 12.53 4.96 7.28
CA GLY A 93 13.25 4.34 6.17
C GLY A 93 13.50 5.31 5.01
N VAL A 94 14.27 4.87 4.03
CA VAL A 94 14.67 5.65 2.85
C VAL A 94 14.23 4.92 1.58
N ASN A 95 13.61 5.65 0.66
CA ASN A 95 13.27 5.17 -0.66
C ASN A 95 14.18 5.84 -1.70
N THR A 96 14.44 5.14 -2.80
CA THR A 96 15.29 5.61 -3.91
C THR A 96 14.64 5.32 -5.26
N SER A 97 15.19 5.87 -6.33
CA SER A 97 14.77 5.52 -7.68
C SER A 97 15.25 4.13 -8.05
N ILE A 98 14.40 3.35 -8.72
CA ILE A 98 14.73 2.03 -9.25
C ILE A 98 14.34 1.95 -10.73
N GLU A 99 15.16 1.24 -11.53
CA GLU A 99 14.88 0.99 -12.94
C GLU A 99 14.33 -0.41 -13.19
N GLY A 100 13.59 -0.60 -14.29
CA GLY A 100 13.10 -1.92 -14.71
C GLY A 100 11.81 -2.39 -14.04
N HIS A 101 11.19 -1.59 -13.16
CA HIS A 101 9.98 -1.94 -12.41
C HIS A 101 8.71 -1.21 -12.89
N GLN A 102 8.80 -0.43 -13.96
CA GLN A 102 7.66 0.34 -14.45
C GLN A 102 7.00 -0.30 -15.67
N GLY A 103 5.77 -0.80 -15.50
CA GLY A 103 4.99 -1.46 -16.56
C GLY A 103 5.54 -2.83 -16.96
N THR A 104 6.07 -3.57 -15.98
CA THR A 104 6.64 -4.91 -16.16
C THR A 104 6.01 -5.90 -15.17
N ASP A 105 6.20 -7.18 -15.43
CA ASP A 105 5.96 -8.23 -14.45
C ASP A 105 7.33 -8.82 -14.06
N HIS A 106 7.48 -9.19 -12.79
CA HIS A 106 8.71 -9.85 -12.31
C HIS A 106 8.43 -10.90 -11.24
N SER A 107 9.44 -11.72 -10.98
CA SER A 107 9.38 -12.74 -9.93
C SER A 107 9.70 -12.13 -8.58
N ILE A 108 8.97 -12.55 -7.56
CA ILE A 108 9.30 -12.31 -6.15
C ILE A 108 9.41 -13.63 -5.39
N LYS A 109 10.22 -13.65 -4.35
CA LYS A 109 10.32 -14.75 -3.39
C LYS A 109 9.66 -14.32 -2.09
N MET A 110 8.58 -15.02 -1.71
CA MET A 110 7.80 -14.79 -0.50
C MET A 110 7.36 -16.12 0.08
N GLU A 111 7.49 -16.33 1.39
CA GLU A 111 7.02 -17.53 2.11
C GLU A 111 7.51 -18.85 1.49
N PHE A 112 8.80 -18.88 1.10
CA PHE A 112 9.47 -20.01 0.43
C PHE A 112 8.94 -20.38 -0.95
N LYS A 113 8.14 -19.51 -1.57
CA LYS A 113 7.58 -19.68 -2.92
C LYS A 113 8.03 -18.54 -3.83
N THR A 114 8.05 -18.83 -5.13
CA THR A 114 8.23 -17.80 -6.17
C THR A 114 6.85 -17.47 -6.75
N HIS A 115 6.56 -16.18 -6.83
CA HIS A 115 5.34 -15.65 -7.42
C HIS A 115 5.68 -14.69 -8.56
N GLN A 116 4.80 -14.58 -9.55
CA GLN A 116 4.84 -13.52 -10.55
C GLN A 116 3.91 -12.39 -10.09
N VAL A 117 4.41 -11.16 -10.09
CA VAL A 117 3.65 -9.97 -9.70
C VAL A 117 3.81 -8.87 -10.74
N ASN A 118 2.83 -7.99 -10.82
CA ASN A 118 2.90 -6.78 -11.64
C ASN A 118 3.77 -5.71 -10.96
N SER A 119 4.32 -4.81 -11.76
CA SER A 119 5.16 -3.72 -11.25
C SER A 119 4.89 -2.43 -12.02
N TYR A 120 4.51 -1.37 -11.31
CA TYR A 120 4.17 -0.06 -11.88
C TYR A 120 4.88 1.09 -11.16
N HIS A 121 6.01 0.83 -10.51
CA HIS A 121 6.76 1.81 -9.72
C HIS A 121 8.13 2.11 -10.32
N SER A 122 8.62 3.31 -10.06
CA SER A 122 10.00 3.76 -10.33
C SER A 122 10.74 4.11 -9.04
N VAL A 123 10.16 3.73 -7.90
CA VAL A 123 10.70 3.91 -6.56
C VAL A 123 10.95 2.53 -5.96
N GLY A 124 12.07 2.35 -5.28
CA GLY A 124 12.43 1.15 -4.52
C GLY A 124 12.79 1.51 -3.07
N ILE A 125 12.90 0.52 -2.23
CA ILE A 125 13.32 0.69 -0.82
C ILE A 125 14.84 0.58 -0.77
N GLU A 126 15.52 1.71 -0.46
CA GLU A 126 16.96 1.74 -0.25
C GLU A 126 17.32 1.25 1.17
N THR A 127 16.60 1.78 2.17
CA THR A 127 16.74 1.38 3.57
C THR A 127 15.37 1.13 4.16
N LEU A 128 15.12 -0.09 4.57
CA LEU A 128 13.89 -0.43 5.30
C LEU A 128 14.01 0.11 6.74
N ALA A 129 12.95 0.74 7.25
CA ALA A 129 12.93 1.27 8.61
C ALA A 129 13.18 0.18 9.67
N ASP A 130 13.86 0.50 10.76
CA ASP A 130 14.29 -0.46 11.78
C ASP A 130 13.14 -1.26 12.42
N CYS A 131 11.94 -0.68 12.51
CA CYS A 131 10.75 -1.37 13.04
C CYS A 131 10.05 -2.27 12.01
N LEU A 132 10.48 -2.26 10.75
CA LEU A 132 9.94 -3.07 9.68
C LEU A 132 10.81 -4.31 9.42
N GLU A 133 10.20 -5.36 8.89
CA GLU A 133 10.84 -6.64 8.55
C GLU A 133 10.47 -7.00 7.11
N PRO A 134 11.45 -7.25 6.22
CA PRO A 134 11.16 -7.62 4.83
C PRO A 134 10.58 -9.04 4.78
N ILE A 135 9.55 -9.25 3.95
CA ILE A 135 8.89 -10.55 3.77
C ILE A 135 8.84 -11.02 2.32
N ALA A 136 9.16 -10.15 1.35
CA ALA A 136 9.30 -10.52 -0.06
C ALA A 136 10.45 -9.75 -0.71
N PHE A 137 11.12 -10.41 -1.67
CA PHE A 137 12.22 -9.84 -2.44
C PHE A 137 12.09 -10.21 -3.91
N ASP A 138 12.51 -9.31 -4.80
CA ASP A 138 12.73 -9.65 -6.20
C ASP A 138 14.01 -10.48 -6.40
N ASP A 139 14.32 -10.85 -7.65
CA ASP A 139 15.53 -11.63 -7.97
C ASP A 139 16.83 -10.83 -7.80
N ASN A 140 16.78 -9.51 -7.71
CA ASN A 140 17.92 -8.62 -7.47
C ASN A 140 18.13 -8.35 -5.97
N GLY A 141 17.22 -8.82 -5.10
CA GLY A 141 17.25 -8.60 -3.66
C GLY A 141 16.58 -7.31 -3.19
N ASN A 142 15.84 -6.62 -4.06
CA ASN A 142 15.06 -5.47 -3.65
C ASN A 142 13.86 -5.93 -2.79
N VAL A 143 13.54 -5.16 -1.75
CA VAL A 143 12.39 -5.44 -0.90
C VAL A 143 11.10 -5.09 -1.65
N GLU A 144 10.24 -6.10 -1.82
CA GLU A 144 8.95 -5.98 -2.50
C GLU A 144 7.75 -6.06 -1.55
N ALA A 145 7.93 -6.62 -0.34
CA ALA A 145 6.96 -6.50 0.73
C ALA A 145 7.65 -6.54 2.09
N PHE A 146 7.00 -5.92 3.07
CA PHE A 146 7.44 -5.91 4.46
C PHE A 146 6.25 -5.92 5.41
N LYS A 147 6.50 -6.22 6.68
CA LYS A 147 5.56 -6.08 7.79
C LYS A 147 6.18 -5.28 8.92
N HIS A 148 5.37 -4.66 9.75
CA HIS A 148 5.82 -4.10 11.02
C HIS A 148 6.08 -5.24 12.02
N LYS A 149 7.15 -5.13 12.81
CA LYS A 149 7.56 -6.20 13.75
C LYS A 149 6.56 -6.44 14.89
N GLU A 150 5.83 -5.41 15.28
CA GLU A 150 4.93 -5.42 16.44
C GLU A 150 3.48 -5.08 16.09
N LEU A 151 3.24 -4.24 15.07
CA LEU A 151 1.91 -3.77 14.70
C LEU A 151 1.33 -4.56 13.52
N PRO A 152 0.01 -4.68 13.38
CA PRO A 152 -0.62 -5.35 12.25
C PRO A 152 -0.58 -4.48 10.98
N GLN A 153 0.62 -4.20 10.48
CA GLN A 153 0.83 -3.30 9.35
C GLN A 153 1.77 -3.93 8.33
N TRP A 154 1.40 -3.81 7.05
CA TRP A 154 2.11 -4.40 5.91
C TRP A 154 2.30 -3.38 4.80
N GLY A 155 3.41 -3.49 4.09
CA GLY A 155 3.67 -2.81 2.82
C GLY A 155 3.83 -3.84 1.70
N ILE A 156 3.14 -3.62 0.58
CA ILE A 156 3.17 -4.44 -0.64
C ILE A 156 3.50 -3.51 -1.79
N VAL A 157 4.60 -3.74 -2.50
CA VAL A 157 5.08 -2.81 -3.53
C VAL A 157 4.35 -3.00 -4.86
N TRP A 158 3.93 -4.23 -5.19
CA TRP A 158 3.10 -4.53 -6.36
C TRP A 158 1.62 -4.16 -6.13
N HIS A 159 0.78 -4.35 -7.15
CA HIS A 159 -0.64 -4.04 -7.13
C HIS A 159 -1.50 -5.31 -7.15
N PRO A 160 -1.83 -5.93 -5.99
CA PRO A 160 -2.66 -7.13 -5.94
C PRO A 160 -4.07 -6.89 -6.48
N GLU A 161 -4.60 -5.67 -6.35
CA GLU A 161 -5.92 -5.27 -6.85
C GLU A 161 -6.04 -5.30 -8.38
N ARG A 162 -4.90 -5.34 -9.10
CA ARG A 162 -4.85 -5.39 -10.58
C ARG A 162 -4.52 -6.78 -11.13
N MET A 163 -4.47 -7.78 -10.28
CA MET A 163 -4.12 -9.15 -10.66
C MET A 163 -5.39 -9.99 -10.80
N GLU A 164 -5.47 -10.81 -11.85
CA GLU A 164 -6.56 -11.78 -12.01
C GLU A 164 -6.59 -12.78 -10.84
N THR A 165 -5.41 -13.20 -10.38
CA THR A 165 -5.24 -13.98 -9.15
C THR A 165 -4.34 -13.19 -8.23
N PRO A 166 -4.90 -12.52 -7.21
CA PRO A 166 -4.12 -11.69 -6.29
C PRO A 166 -3.05 -12.48 -5.55
N VAL A 167 -1.83 -11.98 -5.53
CA VAL A 167 -0.73 -12.48 -4.69
C VAL A 167 -0.66 -11.59 -3.46
N LEU A 168 -0.83 -12.19 -2.28
CA LEU A 168 -0.82 -11.49 -0.99
C LEU A 168 0.06 -12.25 0.01
N PRO A 169 0.73 -11.56 0.95
CA PRO A 169 1.25 -12.21 2.14
C PRO A 169 0.13 -12.94 2.88
N GLN A 170 0.40 -14.14 3.41
CA GLN A 170 -0.63 -14.98 4.02
C GLN A 170 -1.48 -14.23 5.05
N ALA A 171 -0.86 -13.48 5.95
CA ALA A 171 -1.57 -12.73 7.00
C ALA A 171 -2.50 -11.64 6.43
N VAL A 172 -2.16 -11.03 5.29
CA VAL A 172 -3.01 -10.04 4.61
C VAL A 172 -4.18 -10.74 3.92
N GLY A 173 -3.95 -11.89 3.28
CA GLY A 173 -5.02 -12.70 2.69
C GLY A 173 -6.03 -13.14 3.77
N GLU A 174 -5.55 -13.71 4.87
CA GLU A 174 -6.40 -14.12 6.00
C GLU A 174 -7.20 -12.95 6.60
N LEU A 175 -6.61 -11.76 6.68
CA LEU A 175 -7.29 -10.54 7.15
C LEU A 175 -8.42 -10.12 6.19
N LEU A 176 -8.19 -10.15 4.88
CA LEU A 176 -9.18 -9.71 3.89
C LEU A 176 -10.24 -10.79 3.60
N ASP A 177 -10.03 -12.04 3.94
CA ASP A 177 -10.98 -13.15 3.80
C ASP A 177 -11.87 -13.36 5.05
N ALA A 178 -11.64 -12.57 6.12
CA ALA A 178 -12.30 -12.73 7.44
C ALA A 178 -13.74 -12.08 7.53
#